data_197c08a3343bb3b4d1ad0d94bc152132
#
_entry.id   197c08a3343bb3b4d1ad0d94bc152132
#
_cell.length_a   1.000
_cell.length_b   1.000
_cell.length_c   1.000
_cell.angle_alpha   90.00
_cell.angle_beta   90.00
_cell.angle_gamma   90.00
#
_symmetry.space_group_name_H-M   'P 1'
#
loop_
_entity.id
_entity.type
_entity.pdbx_description
1 polymer ?
#
loop_
_entity_poly.entity_id
_entity_poly.type
_entity_poly.pdbx_seq_one_letter_code
_entity_poly.pdbx_strand_id
1 'polypeptide(L)'
;RVLFRSKINRYETTVGRALLSEILPAGLPFSVIDKALKKKEISRLINSGFRKVGIRETVILADKLMGMGYTYATRAGISISINDMLVPPEKEQLIASAEAEVKEIEDQYVSGLVTQGERYNKVVDIWGRAGDKVADAMMKQLREETVLGQDGKVVKTKDGKDLRQESFNAIYMM
;
A
#
# COMPACT_ATOMS: atom_id res chain seq x y z
N ARG A 1 11.92 17.07 -49.23
CA ARG A 1 12.55 17.42 -47.94
C ARG A 1 11.51 17.11 -46.86
N VAL A 2 11.62 15.96 -46.22
CA VAL A 2 10.79 15.62 -45.04
C VAL A 2 11.45 16.30 -43.84
N LEU A 3 10.84 17.39 -43.37
CA LEU A 3 11.24 18.04 -42.12
C LEU A 3 10.65 17.24 -40.96
N PHE A 4 11.46 16.39 -40.32
CA PHE A 4 11.10 15.78 -39.05
C PHE A 4 11.09 16.89 -37.98
N ARG A 5 9.91 17.44 -37.69
CA ARG A 5 9.69 18.25 -36.50
C ARG A 5 9.53 17.31 -35.31
N SER A 6 10.59 17.00 -34.61
CA SER A 6 10.51 16.40 -33.29
C SER A 6 9.91 17.45 -32.34
N LYS A 7 8.69 17.19 -31.81
CA LYS A 7 8.13 18.00 -30.73
C LYS A 7 8.87 17.62 -29.45
N ILE A 8 9.69 18.53 -28.95
CA ILE A 8 10.29 18.38 -27.63
C ILE A 8 9.23 18.78 -26.60
N ASN A 9 8.76 17.80 -25.83
CA ASN A 9 7.91 18.05 -24.70
C ASN A 9 8.76 18.08 -23.42
N ARG A 10 8.52 19.07 -22.56
CA ARG A 10 9.14 19.15 -21.24
C ARG A 10 8.14 18.72 -20.18
N TYR A 11 8.58 17.83 -19.29
CA TYR A 11 7.76 17.33 -18.17
C TYR A 11 8.53 17.57 -16.87
N GLU A 12 7.83 17.99 -15.83
CA GLU A 12 8.31 17.99 -14.48
C GLU A 12 7.95 16.65 -13.86
N THR A 13 8.92 15.78 -13.65
CA THR A 13 8.68 14.40 -13.26
C THR A 13 9.80 13.85 -12.38
N THR A 14 9.66 12.63 -11.89
CA THR A 14 10.65 11.93 -11.08
C THR A 14 11.52 10.99 -11.94
N VAL A 15 12.72 10.67 -11.46
CA VAL A 15 13.63 9.74 -12.14
C VAL A 15 12.97 8.37 -12.39
N GLY A 16 12.22 7.85 -11.40
CA GLY A 16 11.52 6.57 -11.55
C GLY A 16 10.48 6.57 -12.68
N ARG A 17 9.76 7.68 -12.86
CA ARG A 17 8.79 7.80 -13.96
C ARG A 17 9.48 7.97 -15.31
N ALA A 18 10.63 8.64 -15.36
CA ALA A 18 11.45 8.72 -16.56
C ALA A 18 11.95 7.35 -17.00
N LEU A 19 12.46 6.54 -16.07
CA LEU A 19 12.86 5.16 -16.34
C LEU A 19 11.69 4.30 -16.81
N LEU A 20 10.51 4.47 -16.19
CA LEU A 20 9.31 3.76 -16.60
C LEU A 20 8.86 4.13 -18.02
N SER A 21 9.15 5.35 -18.48
CA SER A 21 8.83 5.77 -19.84
C SER A 21 9.59 5.01 -20.93
N GLU A 22 10.76 4.45 -20.61
CA GLU A 22 11.57 3.67 -21.57
C GLU A 22 10.90 2.35 -21.98
N ILE A 23 10.08 1.79 -21.10
CA ILE A 23 9.35 0.54 -21.39
C ILE A 23 7.96 0.78 -21.99
N LEU A 24 7.54 2.04 -22.07
CA LEU A 24 6.20 2.38 -22.56
C LEU A 24 6.10 2.12 -24.08
N PRO A 25 5.11 1.36 -24.56
CA PRO A 25 4.96 1.13 -25.98
C PRO A 25 4.57 2.41 -26.73
N ALA A 26 5.01 2.53 -27.98
CA ALA A 26 4.63 3.63 -28.86
C ALA A 26 3.10 3.69 -28.99
N GLY A 27 2.51 4.85 -28.69
CA GLY A 27 1.05 5.05 -28.71
C GLY A 27 0.43 5.30 -27.33
N LEU A 28 1.16 5.05 -26.23
CA LEU A 28 0.73 5.48 -24.92
C LEU A 28 1.40 6.80 -24.54
N PRO A 29 0.62 7.83 -24.12
CA PRO A 29 1.19 9.11 -23.72
C PRO A 29 1.87 9.01 -22.34
N PHE A 30 2.92 9.80 -22.11
CA PHE A 30 3.64 9.86 -20.85
C PHE A 30 2.74 10.20 -19.64
N SER A 31 1.69 10.99 -19.86
CA SER A 31 0.73 11.37 -18.81
C SER A 31 0.05 10.19 -18.09
N VAL A 32 0.04 9.00 -18.71
CA VAL A 32 -0.56 7.80 -18.08
C VAL A 32 0.28 7.28 -16.93
N ILE A 33 1.60 7.50 -17.00
CA ILE A 33 2.58 7.04 -16.00
C ILE A 33 3.09 8.16 -15.10
N ASP A 34 2.77 9.41 -15.40
CA ASP A 34 3.24 10.57 -14.61
C ASP A 34 2.42 10.78 -13.34
N LYS A 35 2.29 9.73 -12.56
CA LYS A 35 1.63 9.68 -11.26
C LYS A 35 2.14 8.52 -10.43
N ALA A 36 1.76 8.47 -9.14
CA ALA A 36 2.05 7.32 -8.30
C ALA A 36 1.27 6.08 -8.77
N LEU A 37 1.96 5.05 -9.22
CA LEU A 37 1.35 3.83 -9.76
C LEU A 37 1.15 2.80 -8.65
N LYS A 38 -0.02 2.87 -8.00
CA LYS A 38 -0.51 1.82 -7.10
C LYS A 38 -1.17 0.69 -7.89
N LYS A 39 -1.52 -0.42 -7.25
CA LYS A 39 -2.14 -1.61 -7.87
C LYS A 39 -3.31 -1.26 -8.83
N LYS A 40 -4.22 -0.38 -8.40
CA LYS A 40 -5.36 0.05 -9.23
C LYS A 40 -4.91 0.83 -10.48
N GLU A 41 -3.87 1.65 -10.36
CA GLU A 41 -3.36 2.45 -11.47
C GLU A 41 -2.58 1.60 -12.49
N ILE A 42 -1.85 0.59 -12.01
CA ILE A 42 -1.20 -0.40 -12.89
C ILE A 42 -2.25 -1.18 -13.68
N SER A 43 -3.33 -1.61 -13.04
CA SER A 43 -4.46 -2.28 -13.75
C SER A 43 -5.08 -1.37 -14.81
N ARG A 44 -5.22 -0.07 -14.53
CA ARG A 44 -5.69 0.93 -15.52
C ARG A 44 -4.70 1.14 -16.64
N LEU A 45 -3.39 1.15 -16.34
CA LEU A 45 -2.33 1.26 -17.36
C LEU A 45 -2.39 0.09 -18.34
N ILE A 46 -2.47 -1.15 -17.82
CA ILE A 46 -2.57 -2.36 -18.65
C ILE A 46 -3.85 -2.35 -19.49
N ASN A 47 -4.99 -1.98 -18.91
CA ASN A 47 -6.25 -1.87 -19.66
C ASN A 47 -6.19 -0.78 -20.76
N SER A 48 -5.58 0.37 -20.47
CA SER A 48 -5.35 1.42 -21.47
C SER A 48 -4.41 0.96 -22.57
N GLY A 49 -3.37 0.19 -22.22
CA GLY A 49 -2.46 -0.45 -23.14
C GLY A 49 -3.22 -1.38 -24.09
N PHE A 50 -3.97 -2.33 -23.53
CA PHE A 50 -4.75 -3.30 -24.32
C PHE A 50 -5.68 -2.61 -25.33
N ARG A 51 -6.36 -1.54 -24.94
CA ARG A 51 -7.29 -0.82 -25.81
C ARG A 51 -6.61 0.02 -26.90
N LYS A 52 -5.41 0.55 -26.65
CA LYS A 52 -4.72 1.46 -27.58
C LYS A 52 -3.68 0.80 -28.46
N VAL A 53 -2.92 -0.13 -27.92
CA VAL A 53 -1.78 -0.75 -28.61
C VAL A 53 -1.96 -2.24 -28.90
N GLY A 54 -3.03 -2.83 -28.40
CA GLY A 54 -3.36 -4.25 -28.63
C GLY A 54 -2.69 -5.21 -27.66
N ILE A 55 -3.04 -6.50 -27.78
CA ILE A 55 -2.67 -7.54 -26.80
C ILE A 55 -1.15 -7.77 -26.75
N ARG A 56 -0.49 -7.87 -27.90
CA ARG A 56 0.94 -8.19 -27.99
C ARG A 56 1.81 -7.17 -27.24
N GLU A 57 1.63 -5.90 -27.55
CA GLU A 57 2.40 -4.82 -26.92
C GLU A 57 2.07 -4.69 -25.42
N THR A 58 0.84 -5.01 -25.04
CA THR A 58 0.44 -5.00 -23.63
C THR A 58 1.10 -6.11 -22.83
N VAL A 59 1.24 -7.31 -23.39
CA VAL A 59 1.96 -8.42 -22.73
C VAL A 59 3.44 -8.07 -22.58
N ILE A 60 4.06 -7.53 -23.63
CA ILE A 60 5.47 -7.09 -23.56
C ILE A 60 5.65 -5.98 -22.50
N LEU A 61 4.70 -5.03 -22.42
CA LEU A 61 4.71 -4.00 -21.39
C LEU A 61 4.62 -4.60 -19.99
N ALA A 62 3.73 -5.57 -19.77
CA ALA A 62 3.56 -6.24 -18.49
C ALA A 62 4.83 -6.96 -18.04
N ASP A 63 5.47 -7.71 -18.95
CA ASP A 63 6.73 -8.42 -18.68
C ASP A 63 7.86 -7.43 -18.33
N LYS A 64 8.02 -6.36 -19.12
CA LYS A 64 9.02 -5.34 -18.86
C LYS A 64 8.77 -4.61 -17.54
N LEU A 65 7.50 -4.31 -17.22
CA LEU A 65 7.12 -3.67 -15.96
C LEU A 65 7.45 -4.57 -14.76
N MET A 66 7.17 -5.86 -14.85
CA MET A 66 7.53 -6.85 -13.83
C MET A 66 9.04 -6.95 -13.65
N GLY A 67 9.80 -7.10 -14.75
CA GLY A 67 11.26 -7.17 -14.71
C GLY A 67 11.89 -5.91 -14.12
N MET A 68 11.41 -4.72 -14.50
CA MET A 68 11.82 -3.45 -13.92
C MET A 68 11.53 -3.38 -12.43
N GLY A 69 10.32 -3.77 -12.02
CA GLY A 69 9.91 -3.79 -10.62
C GLY A 69 10.84 -4.63 -9.76
N TYR A 70 11.12 -5.87 -10.16
CA TYR A 70 12.04 -6.76 -9.45
C TYR A 70 13.48 -6.22 -9.42
N THR A 71 13.98 -5.67 -10.54
CA THR A 71 15.33 -5.12 -10.61
C THR A 71 15.51 -3.97 -9.64
N TYR A 72 14.60 -3.01 -9.63
CA TYR A 72 14.72 -1.84 -8.76
C TYR A 72 14.39 -2.14 -7.29
N ALA A 73 13.47 -3.05 -7.00
CA ALA A 73 13.22 -3.53 -5.64
C ALA A 73 14.47 -4.22 -5.05
N THR A 74 15.15 -5.05 -5.85
CA THR A 74 16.42 -5.69 -5.45
C THR A 74 17.53 -4.67 -5.22
N ARG A 75 17.66 -3.69 -6.11
CA ARG A 75 18.66 -2.61 -5.97
C ARG A 75 18.40 -1.72 -4.75
N ALA A 76 17.15 -1.47 -4.44
CA ALA A 76 16.75 -0.71 -3.25
C ALA A 76 16.97 -1.47 -1.94
N GLY A 77 17.22 -2.80 -2.00
CA GLY A 77 17.43 -3.63 -0.82
C GLY A 77 16.17 -3.77 0.06
N ILE A 78 14.98 -3.67 -0.54
CA ILE A 78 13.72 -3.78 0.19
C ILE A 78 13.57 -5.23 0.66
N SER A 79 13.52 -5.42 1.97
CA SER A 79 13.27 -6.71 2.62
C SER A 79 12.33 -6.52 3.81
N ILE A 80 11.63 -7.58 4.20
CA ILE A 80 10.74 -7.57 5.36
C ILE A 80 11.40 -8.38 6.46
N SER A 81 11.48 -7.81 7.66
CA SER A 81 11.91 -8.48 8.87
C SER A 81 10.77 -8.53 9.90
N ILE A 82 10.94 -9.37 10.93
CA ILE A 82 9.99 -9.43 12.05
C ILE A 82 9.94 -8.08 12.79
N ASN A 83 11.05 -7.33 12.83
CA ASN A 83 11.13 -6.03 13.48
C ASN A 83 10.35 -4.93 12.77
N ASP A 84 10.01 -5.14 11.48
CA ASP A 84 9.20 -4.18 10.70
C ASP A 84 7.70 -4.28 11.06
N MET A 85 7.30 -5.36 11.75
CA MET A 85 5.94 -5.56 12.23
C MET A 85 5.76 -4.91 13.59
N LEU A 86 5.27 -3.68 13.59
CA LEU A 86 4.98 -2.95 14.82
C LEU A 86 3.63 -3.39 15.41
N VAL A 87 3.64 -3.74 16.70
CA VAL A 87 2.40 -4.05 17.42
C VAL A 87 1.77 -2.75 17.89
N PRO A 88 0.56 -2.40 17.43
CA PRO A 88 -0.09 -1.17 17.86
C PRO A 88 -0.45 -1.23 19.36
N PRO A 89 -0.28 -0.13 20.11
CA PRO A 89 -0.60 -0.09 21.55
C PRO A 89 -2.10 -0.30 21.83
N GLU A 90 -2.96 0.05 20.88
CA GLU A 90 -4.41 -0.15 20.97
C GLU A 90 -4.84 -1.62 20.85
N LYS A 91 -3.94 -2.53 20.45
CA LYS A 91 -4.25 -3.95 20.21
C LYS A 91 -4.91 -4.62 21.42
N GLU A 92 -4.38 -4.40 22.62
CA GLU A 92 -4.91 -5.02 23.85
C GLU A 92 -6.34 -4.54 24.14
N GLN A 93 -6.61 -3.27 23.95
CA GLN A 93 -7.95 -2.70 24.14
C GLN A 93 -8.95 -3.23 23.10
N LEU A 94 -8.53 -3.36 21.84
CA LEU A 94 -9.36 -3.89 20.77
C LEU A 94 -9.70 -5.37 21.00
N ILE A 95 -8.74 -6.15 21.47
CA ILE A 95 -8.96 -7.57 21.82
C ILE A 95 -9.90 -7.69 23.03
N ALA A 96 -9.65 -6.93 24.10
CA ALA A 96 -10.50 -6.96 25.28
C ALA A 96 -11.96 -6.59 24.98
N SER A 97 -12.16 -5.61 24.08
CA SER A 97 -13.51 -5.25 23.60
C SER A 97 -14.17 -6.39 22.84
N ALA A 98 -13.42 -7.06 21.95
CA ALA A 98 -13.94 -8.20 21.19
C ALA A 98 -14.27 -9.39 22.09
N GLU A 99 -13.44 -9.69 23.09
CA GLU A 99 -13.68 -10.75 24.08
C GLU A 99 -14.94 -10.47 24.92
N ALA A 100 -15.17 -9.21 25.29
CA ALA A 100 -16.40 -8.82 25.99
C ALA A 100 -17.64 -9.05 25.13
N GLU A 101 -17.60 -8.67 23.84
CA GLU A 101 -18.68 -8.92 22.89
C GLU A 101 -18.95 -10.44 22.70
N VAL A 102 -17.87 -11.23 22.58
CA VAL A 102 -17.97 -12.70 22.46
C VAL A 102 -18.62 -13.31 23.69
N LYS A 103 -18.24 -12.85 24.89
CA LYS A 103 -18.81 -13.32 26.15
C LYS A 103 -20.31 -13.02 26.23
N GLU A 104 -20.75 -11.86 25.79
CA GLU A 104 -22.16 -11.52 25.73
C GLU A 104 -22.93 -12.48 24.81
N ILE A 105 -22.38 -12.83 23.65
CA ILE A 105 -23.00 -13.81 22.73
C ILE A 105 -23.05 -15.21 23.34
N GLU A 106 -22.02 -15.58 24.11
CA GLU A 106 -21.98 -16.85 24.87
C GLU A 106 -23.09 -16.91 25.91
N ASP A 107 -23.28 -15.84 26.68
CA ASP A 107 -24.33 -15.73 27.69
C ASP A 107 -25.74 -15.79 27.03
N GLN A 108 -25.91 -15.17 25.87
CA GLN A 108 -27.15 -15.28 25.07
C GLN A 108 -27.40 -16.72 24.59
N TYR A 109 -26.36 -17.44 24.21
CA TYR A 109 -26.46 -18.84 23.79
C TYR A 109 -26.84 -19.74 24.96
N VAL A 110 -26.20 -19.60 26.12
CA VAL A 110 -26.51 -20.37 27.33
C VAL A 110 -27.96 -20.10 27.80
N SER A 111 -28.44 -18.88 27.62
CA SER A 111 -29.84 -18.48 27.93
C SER A 111 -30.84 -18.95 26.88
N GLY A 112 -30.41 -19.61 25.80
CA GLY A 112 -31.27 -20.13 24.74
C GLY A 112 -31.83 -19.06 23.79
N LEU A 113 -31.29 -17.84 23.83
CA LEU A 113 -31.72 -16.72 22.98
C LEU A 113 -31.20 -16.80 21.56
N VAL A 114 -30.08 -17.48 21.34
CA VAL A 114 -29.42 -17.67 20.02
C VAL A 114 -29.12 -19.15 19.79
N THR A 115 -29.19 -19.58 18.54
CA THR A 115 -28.80 -20.93 18.12
C THR A 115 -27.29 -21.09 18.01
N GLN A 116 -26.80 -22.35 17.99
CA GLN A 116 -25.39 -22.65 17.82
C GLN A 116 -24.82 -22.05 16.52
N GLY A 117 -25.59 -22.09 15.41
CA GLY A 117 -25.16 -21.51 14.14
C GLY A 117 -25.07 -19.98 14.18
N GLU A 118 -26.03 -19.33 14.83
CA GLU A 118 -26.01 -17.87 15.02
C GLU A 118 -24.84 -17.45 15.92
N ARG A 119 -24.60 -18.15 17.03
CA ARG A 119 -23.44 -17.91 17.89
C ARG A 119 -22.16 -17.99 17.09
N TYR A 120 -21.94 -19.06 16.33
CA TYR A 120 -20.74 -19.25 15.50
C TYR A 120 -20.54 -18.08 14.52
N ASN A 121 -21.57 -17.73 13.76
CA ASN A 121 -21.50 -16.65 12.79
C ASN A 121 -21.20 -15.28 13.44
N LYS A 122 -21.86 -14.98 14.57
CA LYS A 122 -21.62 -13.74 15.32
C LYS A 122 -20.18 -13.67 15.87
N VAL A 123 -19.66 -14.75 16.42
CA VAL A 123 -18.28 -14.81 16.95
C VAL A 123 -17.27 -14.63 15.83
N VAL A 124 -17.46 -15.28 14.67
CA VAL A 124 -16.58 -15.12 13.51
C VAL A 124 -16.60 -13.66 13.01
N ASP A 125 -17.77 -13.03 12.96
CA ASP A 125 -17.89 -11.63 12.56
C ASP A 125 -17.21 -10.67 13.55
N ILE A 126 -17.34 -10.90 14.86
CA ILE A 126 -16.67 -10.10 15.90
C ILE A 126 -15.15 -10.19 15.72
N TRP A 127 -14.59 -11.39 15.57
CA TRP A 127 -13.16 -11.56 15.39
C TRP A 127 -12.65 -11.03 14.04
N GLY A 128 -13.45 -11.15 12.97
CA GLY A 128 -13.15 -10.53 11.66
C GLY A 128 -13.02 -9.01 11.79
N ARG A 129 -14.00 -8.36 12.39
CA ARG A 129 -13.98 -6.90 12.64
C ARG A 129 -12.85 -6.48 13.58
N ALA A 130 -12.53 -7.27 14.60
CA ALA A 130 -11.41 -7.00 15.49
C ALA A 130 -10.07 -7.09 14.74
N GLY A 131 -9.89 -8.10 13.89
CA GLY A 131 -8.73 -8.24 13.02
C GLY A 131 -8.52 -7.05 12.10
N ASP A 132 -9.58 -6.61 11.42
CA ASP A 132 -9.55 -5.43 10.55
C ASP A 132 -9.15 -4.16 11.32
N LYS A 133 -9.74 -3.92 12.50
CA LYS A 133 -9.40 -2.77 13.35
C LYS A 133 -7.93 -2.79 13.80
N VAL A 134 -7.40 -3.95 14.17
CA VAL A 134 -5.98 -4.10 14.56
C VAL A 134 -5.07 -3.86 13.35
N ALA A 135 -5.43 -4.39 12.16
CA ALA A 135 -4.68 -4.15 10.94
C ALA A 135 -4.67 -2.65 10.56
N ASP A 136 -5.82 -1.98 10.64
CA ASP A 136 -5.92 -0.55 10.37
C ASP A 136 -5.09 0.28 11.36
N ALA A 137 -5.11 -0.06 12.65
CA ALA A 137 -4.29 0.59 13.67
C ALA A 137 -2.79 0.41 13.41
N MET A 138 -2.38 -0.81 13.03
CA MET A 138 -0.99 -1.11 12.65
C MET A 138 -0.58 -0.32 11.41
N MET A 139 -1.39 -0.32 10.35
CA MET A 139 -1.10 0.44 9.12
C MET A 139 -1.04 1.95 9.35
N LYS A 140 -1.89 2.46 10.24
CA LYS A 140 -1.84 3.87 10.64
C LYS A 140 -0.54 4.22 11.36
N GLN A 141 -0.06 3.34 12.23
CA GLN A 141 1.22 3.51 12.92
C GLN A 141 2.41 3.40 11.98
N LEU A 142 2.37 2.45 11.02
CA LEU A 142 3.42 2.26 10.01
C LEU A 142 3.51 3.38 8.99
N ARG A 143 2.44 4.18 8.84
CA ARG A 143 2.40 5.25 7.83
C ARG A 143 3.35 6.40 8.12
N GLU A 144 3.50 6.73 9.40
CA GLU A 144 4.26 7.90 9.83
C GLU A 144 5.40 7.48 10.76
N GLU A 145 6.59 7.93 10.46
CA GLU A 145 7.78 7.70 11.25
C GLU A 145 8.29 9.02 11.83
N THR A 146 8.72 8.97 13.09
CA THR A 146 9.31 10.15 13.75
C THR A 146 10.73 10.36 13.25
N VAL A 147 11.04 11.55 12.78
CA VAL A 147 12.39 11.88 12.30
C VAL A 147 13.36 11.93 13.46
N LEU A 148 14.37 11.07 13.42
CA LEU A 148 15.49 11.10 14.38
C LEU A 148 16.64 11.94 13.79
N GLY A 149 17.19 12.86 14.60
CA GLY A 149 18.39 13.60 14.26
C GLY A 149 19.63 12.72 14.31
N GLN A 150 20.76 13.26 13.86
CA GLN A 150 22.07 12.56 13.91
C GLN A 150 22.45 12.11 15.33
N ASP A 151 21.93 12.79 16.35
CA ASP A 151 22.14 12.49 17.77
C ASP A 151 21.18 11.44 18.34
N GLY A 152 20.36 10.79 17.49
CA GLY A 152 19.32 9.82 17.92
C GLY A 152 18.13 10.45 18.68
N LYS A 153 18.05 11.79 18.75
CA LYS A 153 16.94 12.49 19.39
C LYS A 153 15.87 12.84 18.37
N VAL A 154 14.61 12.85 18.83
CA VAL A 154 13.46 13.27 18.02
C VAL A 154 13.61 14.71 17.58
N VAL A 155 13.58 14.97 16.27
CA VAL A 155 13.57 16.33 15.72
C VAL A 155 12.21 16.94 15.95
N LYS A 156 12.17 18.13 16.56
CA LYS A 156 10.92 18.86 16.77
C LYS A 156 10.75 19.97 15.74
N THR A 157 9.51 20.16 15.31
CA THR A 157 9.10 21.28 14.45
C THR A 157 9.22 22.59 15.23
N LYS A 158 9.20 23.75 14.55
CA LYS A 158 9.20 25.07 15.17
C LYS A 158 8.09 25.27 16.22
N ASP A 159 7.01 24.52 16.10
CA ASP A 159 5.85 24.53 17.00
C ASP A 159 5.96 23.52 18.17
N GLY A 160 7.13 22.93 18.39
CA GLY A 160 7.41 21.98 19.48
C GLY A 160 6.82 20.57 19.30
N LYS A 161 6.18 20.27 18.16
CA LYS A 161 5.67 18.94 17.83
C LYS A 161 6.76 18.09 17.19
N ASP A 162 6.69 16.77 17.38
CA ASP A 162 7.61 15.85 16.76
C ASP A 162 7.48 15.90 15.23
N LEU A 163 8.62 16.07 14.55
CA LEU A 163 8.65 16.06 13.09
C LEU A 163 8.38 14.63 12.60
N ARG A 164 7.30 14.47 11.83
CA ARG A 164 6.92 13.18 11.23
C ARG A 164 7.15 13.22 9.73
N GLN A 165 7.59 12.11 9.18
CA GLN A 165 7.74 11.87 7.75
C GLN A 165 7.02 10.60 7.34
N GLU A 166 6.76 10.42 6.05
CA GLU A 166 6.26 9.13 5.54
C GLU A 166 7.28 8.05 5.84
N SER A 167 6.81 6.95 6.40
CA SER A 167 7.68 5.83 6.81
C SER A 167 8.27 5.12 5.60
N PHE A 168 9.54 4.74 5.71
CA PHE A 168 10.22 3.83 4.79
C PHE A 168 10.07 2.35 5.17
N ASN A 169 9.09 2.03 6.02
CA ASN A 169 8.83 0.65 6.39
C ASN A 169 8.42 -0.17 5.15
N ALA A 170 9.09 -1.31 4.95
CA ALA A 170 8.91 -2.16 3.77
C ALA A 170 7.47 -2.71 3.66
N ILE A 171 6.82 -3.01 4.79
CA ILE A 171 5.43 -3.49 4.83
C ILE A 171 4.46 -2.42 4.35
N TYR A 172 4.68 -1.16 4.76
CA TYR A 172 3.83 -0.05 4.33
C TYR A 172 4.00 0.29 2.85
N MET A 173 5.23 0.11 2.31
CA MET A 173 5.54 0.41 0.91
C MET A 173 5.02 -0.65 -0.08
N MET A 174 4.83 -1.91 0.34
CA MET A 174 4.29 -3.01 -0.46
C MET A 174 2.77 -3.07 -0.41
#